data_1e90666f85c45ec313863a89a254ad5d
#
_entry.id   1e90666f85c45ec313863a89a254ad5d
#
_cell.length_a   1.000
_cell.length_b   1.000
_cell.length_c   1.000
_cell.angle_alpha   90.00
_cell.angle_beta   90.00
_cell.angle_gamma   90.00
#
_symmetry.space_group_name_H-M   'P 1'
#
loop_
_entity.id
_entity.type
_entity.pdbx_description
1 polymer ?
#
loop_
_entity_poly.entity_id
_entity_poly.type
_entity_poly.pdbx_seq_one_letter_code
_entity_poly.pdbx_strand_id
1 'polypeptide(L)'
;VLLESGLELCPGELVWDATGTITALRRPRGPIADLCVLPGLVNAHAHLQIEPVDAPRVFLPWVRAVIAARLATSPAAMDAATRTAARQLLAEGVTAVGEIDSTGRTPRALAGTGLAGRCYQELTGFHLDASASRKLVRDRRGDAVSGLLAGLSPHAPYSVSPALFQAAAKATRHLAIHCAELPEEQQFLREGTGPFADLLRNLGRLPAGFRAPRVGAVRWLERLGVLRPGTQLVHCQELERGDLARIAASGAGIAVCPGTIAWFSRTPPPVPKWLAAGIDVALGTDSRASSDAFSLRAELRAAARFWPELSPQQLFTMATVAGGRTLGRPRLGRLVRGGRADFLCVTARSDRALAHLEPFVHGELAVARVFAAGHEVSRS
;
A
#
# COMPACT_ATOMS: atom_id res chain seq x y z
N VAL A 1 -14.48 1.93 -22.00
CA VAL A 1 -13.28 2.55 -21.36
C VAL A 1 -13.72 3.53 -20.30
N LEU A 2 -13.13 3.44 -19.11
CA LEU A 2 -13.37 4.40 -18.04
C LEU A 2 -12.63 5.71 -18.34
N LEU A 3 -13.35 6.82 -18.51
CA LEU A 3 -12.77 8.15 -18.67
C LEU A 3 -12.56 8.85 -17.33
N GLU A 4 -11.50 9.64 -17.26
CA GLU A 4 -11.01 10.29 -16.04
C GLU A 4 -11.93 11.40 -15.49
N SER A 5 -12.71 12.05 -16.34
CA SER A 5 -13.49 13.25 -16.00
C SER A 5 -14.70 13.06 -15.09
N GLY A 6 -15.00 11.82 -14.66
CA GLY A 6 -16.12 11.53 -13.77
C GLY A 6 -16.18 10.08 -13.35
N LEU A 7 -15.15 9.29 -13.65
CA LEU A 7 -15.16 7.83 -13.49
C LEU A 7 -16.39 7.19 -14.18
N GLU A 8 -16.77 7.76 -15.31
CA GLU A 8 -17.88 7.26 -16.13
C GLU A 8 -17.36 6.29 -17.19
N LEU A 9 -18.08 5.20 -17.37
CA LEU A 9 -17.83 4.26 -18.44
C LEU A 9 -18.45 4.78 -19.73
N CYS A 10 -17.65 4.88 -20.77
CA CYS A 10 -18.13 5.28 -22.09
C CYS A 10 -17.53 4.42 -23.19
N PRO A 11 -18.22 4.30 -24.34
CA PRO A 11 -17.64 3.68 -25.53
C PRO A 11 -16.31 4.35 -25.90
N GLY A 12 -15.23 3.55 -26.04
CA GLY A 12 -13.91 4.12 -26.32
C GLY A 12 -12.92 3.09 -26.85
N GLU A 13 -11.89 3.59 -27.50
CA GLU A 13 -10.75 2.83 -27.99
C GLU A 13 -9.48 3.28 -27.24
N LEU A 14 -8.78 2.34 -26.63
CA LEU A 14 -7.49 2.54 -25.97
C LEU A 14 -6.38 2.11 -26.94
N VAL A 15 -5.43 3.00 -27.22
CA VAL A 15 -4.30 2.75 -28.11
C VAL A 15 -3.00 2.95 -27.34
N TRP A 16 -2.07 2.01 -27.48
CA TRP A 16 -0.73 2.08 -26.89
C TRP A 16 0.32 1.62 -27.92
N ASP A 17 1.54 2.02 -27.70
CA ASP A 17 2.69 1.67 -28.54
C ASP A 17 3.42 0.42 -28.04
N ALA A 18 4.46 0.00 -28.77
CA ALA A 18 5.29 -1.16 -28.45
C ALA A 18 6.04 -1.03 -27.11
N THR A 19 6.18 0.17 -26.56
CA THR A 19 6.80 0.41 -25.25
C THR A 19 5.79 0.24 -24.10
N GLY A 20 4.51 0.00 -24.42
CA GLY A 20 3.43 -0.06 -23.45
C GLY A 20 2.97 1.31 -22.95
N THR A 21 3.22 2.37 -23.71
CA THR A 21 2.76 3.73 -23.41
C THR A 21 1.45 4.02 -24.11
N ILE A 22 0.46 4.52 -23.37
CA ILE A 22 -0.84 4.95 -23.94
C ILE A 22 -0.62 6.17 -24.83
N THR A 23 -0.93 6.03 -26.12
CA THR A 23 -0.78 7.08 -27.12
C THR A 23 -2.09 7.82 -27.40
N ALA A 24 -3.24 7.13 -27.26
CA ALA A 24 -4.54 7.75 -27.42
C ALA A 24 -5.65 7.05 -26.63
N LEU A 25 -6.65 7.87 -26.25
CA LEU A 25 -8.00 7.48 -25.86
C LEU A 25 -8.92 8.21 -26.81
N ARG A 26 -9.74 7.50 -27.58
CA ARG A 26 -10.54 8.11 -28.64
C ARG A 26 -11.88 7.41 -28.83
N ARG A 27 -12.78 8.02 -29.61
CA ARG A 27 -14.03 7.38 -30.00
C ARG A 27 -13.76 6.10 -30.80
N PRO A 28 -14.56 5.03 -30.64
CA PRO A 28 -14.39 3.78 -31.37
C PRO A 28 -14.46 4.02 -32.87
N ARG A 29 -13.62 3.34 -33.63
CA ARG A 29 -13.63 3.37 -35.12
C ARG A 29 -14.25 2.13 -35.75
N GLY A 30 -14.71 1.19 -34.92
CA GLY A 30 -15.29 -0.08 -35.34
C GLY A 30 -16.27 -0.64 -34.30
N PRO A 31 -16.66 -1.90 -34.43
CA PRO A 31 -17.52 -2.58 -33.48
C PRO A 31 -16.94 -2.54 -32.08
N ILE A 32 -17.79 -2.35 -31.07
CA ILE A 32 -17.41 -2.34 -29.67
C ILE A 32 -17.47 -3.80 -29.18
N ALA A 33 -16.40 -4.26 -28.53
CA ALA A 33 -16.40 -5.55 -27.88
C ALA A 33 -17.23 -5.50 -26.58
N ASP A 34 -17.82 -6.62 -26.20
CA ASP A 34 -18.56 -6.80 -24.93
C ASP A 34 -17.62 -6.91 -23.73
N LEU A 35 -16.71 -5.92 -23.63
CA LEU A 35 -15.67 -5.84 -22.59
C LEU A 35 -15.65 -4.41 -22.03
N CYS A 36 -15.62 -4.32 -20.70
CA CYS A 36 -15.30 -3.05 -20.04
C CYS A 36 -13.81 -3.02 -19.74
N VAL A 37 -13.14 -1.92 -20.13
CA VAL A 37 -11.73 -1.67 -19.86
C VAL A 37 -11.62 -0.71 -18.69
N LEU A 38 -10.99 -1.17 -17.60
CA LEU A 38 -10.74 -0.40 -16.38
C LEU A 38 -9.24 -0.20 -16.20
N PRO A 39 -8.78 0.91 -15.58
CA PRO A 39 -7.38 1.05 -15.22
C PRO A 39 -6.94 -0.08 -14.29
N GLY A 40 -5.68 -0.47 -14.40
CA GLY A 40 -5.07 -1.45 -13.50
C GLY A 40 -5.15 -1.00 -12.05
N LEU A 41 -5.46 -1.95 -11.16
CA LEU A 41 -5.56 -1.69 -9.73
C LEU A 41 -4.17 -1.38 -9.14
N VAL A 42 -4.14 -0.56 -8.10
CA VAL A 42 -2.93 -0.15 -7.38
C VAL A 42 -3.05 -0.57 -5.92
N ASN A 43 -2.30 -1.59 -5.53
CA ASN A 43 -2.15 -2.01 -4.15
C ASN A 43 -1.16 -1.08 -3.45
N ALA A 44 -1.65 -0.16 -2.64
CA ALA A 44 -0.82 0.90 -2.08
C ALA A 44 0.13 0.44 -0.97
N HIS A 45 -0.12 -0.72 -0.35
CA HIS A 45 0.68 -1.27 0.74
C HIS A 45 0.59 -2.79 0.78
N ALA A 46 1.74 -3.45 0.66
CA ALA A 46 1.86 -4.90 0.76
C ALA A 46 3.21 -5.33 1.32
N HIS A 47 3.25 -6.53 1.91
CA HIS A 47 4.45 -7.27 2.30
C HIS A 47 4.46 -8.61 1.53
N LEU A 48 4.95 -8.62 0.31
CA LEU A 48 4.85 -9.78 -0.60
C LEU A 48 5.63 -11.01 -0.13
N GLN A 49 6.67 -10.81 0.69
CA GLN A 49 7.52 -11.88 1.19
C GLN A 49 6.98 -12.56 2.46
N ILE A 50 5.93 -12.01 3.09
CA ILE A 50 5.39 -12.57 4.35
C ILE A 50 4.29 -13.58 4.04
N GLU A 51 4.55 -14.84 4.39
CA GLU A 51 3.60 -15.95 4.30
C GLU A 51 2.70 -16.02 5.54
N PRO A 52 1.57 -16.74 5.48
CA PRO A 52 0.72 -16.98 6.64
C PRO A 52 1.50 -17.58 7.81
N VAL A 53 1.15 -17.18 9.03
CA VAL A 53 1.72 -17.72 10.27
C VAL A 53 0.62 -18.30 11.15
N ASP A 54 0.92 -19.38 11.83
CA ASP A 54 0.05 -19.96 12.85
C ASP A 54 0.23 -19.16 14.16
N ALA A 55 -0.69 -18.24 14.39
CA ALA A 55 -0.66 -17.39 15.58
C ALA A 55 -2.07 -16.90 15.93
N PRO A 56 -2.34 -16.60 17.22
CA PRO A 56 -3.57 -15.92 17.61
C PRO A 56 -3.74 -14.59 16.88
N ARG A 57 -4.98 -14.21 16.55
CA ARG A 57 -5.32 -12.90 15.95
C ARG A 57 -5.23 -11.76 16.99
N VAL A 58 -4.12 -11.76 17.74
CA VAL A 58 -3.74 -10.72 18.71
C VAL A 58 -2.38 -10.19 18.30
N PHE A 59 -2.24 -8.88 18.21
CA PHE A 59 -1.14 -8.23 17.50
C PHE A 59 0.27 -8.66 17.97
N LEU A 60 0.55 -8.60 19.26
CA LEU A 60 1.91 -8.91 19.77
C LEU A 60 2.32 -10.39 19.64
N PRO A 61 1.47 -11.39 20.00
CA PRO A 61 1.73 -12.78 19.69
C PRO A 61 1.94 -13.01 18.18
N TRP A 62 1.09 -12.38 17.34
CA TRP A 62 1.19 -12.45 15.89
C TRP A 62 2.52 -11.88 15.37
N VAL A 63 2.92 -10.67 15.80
CA VAL A 63 4.21 -10.06 15.40
C VAL A 63 5.39 -10.96 15.76
N ARG A 64 5.38 -11.58 16.96
CA ARG A 64 6.43 -12.51 17.37
C ARG A 64 6.50 -13.72 16.44
N ALA A 65 5.36 -14.29 16.06
CA ALA A 65 5.29 -15.40 15.12
C ALA A 65 5.79 -15.00 13.72
N VAL A 66 5.40 -13.82 13.21
CA VAL A 66 5.91 -13.28 11.93
C VAL A 66 7.43 -13.11 11.96
N ILE A 67 7.98 -12.53 13.04
CA ILE A 67 9.44 -12.36 13.20
C ILE A 67 10.14 -13.72 13.23
N ALA A 68 9.61 -14.69 13.99
CA ALA A 68 10.18 -16.04 14.09
C ALA A 68 10.15 -16.77 12.74
N ALA A 69 9.00 -16.73 12.03
CA ALA A 69 8.85 -17.32 10.70
C ALA A 69 9.83 -16.70 9.70
N ARG A 70 9.96 -15.36 9.72
CA ARG A 70 10.91 -14.65 8.84
C ARG A 70 12.35 -15.06 9.09
N LEU A 71 12.77 -15.22 10.35
CA LEU A 71 14.13 -15.66 10.69
C LEU A 71 14.39 -17.12 10.29
N ALA A 72 13.36 -17.96 10.28
CA ALA A 72 13.44 -19.36 9.87
C ALA A 72 13.36 -19.56 8.35
N THR A 73 12.84 -18.58 7.60
CA THR A 73 12.62 -18.70 6.14
C THR A 73 13.90 -18.37 5.37
N SER A 74 14.30 -19.26 4.45
CA SER A 74 15.47 -19.05 3.61
C SER A 74 15.24 -17.88 2.60
N PRO A 75 16.32 -17.19 2.18
CA PRO A 75 16.22 -16.14 1.17
C PRO A 75 15.54 -16.60 -0.14
N ALA A 76 15.81 -17.83 -0.58
CA ALA A 76 15.19 -18.38 -1.80
C ALA A 76 13.67 -18.60 -1.62
N ALA A 77 13.23 -19.05 -0.45
CA ALA A 77 11.82 -19.21 -0.12
C ALA A 77 11.11 -17.84 -0.07
N MET A 78 11.73 -16.81 0.50
CA MET A 78 11.20 -15.44 0.49
C MET A 78 11.05 -14.89 -0.93
N ASP A 79 12.03 -15.13 -1.82
CA ASP A 79 11.95 -14.74 -3.23
C ASP A 79 10.82 -15.49 -3.95
N ALA A 80 10.62 -16.77 -3.65
CA ALA A 80 9.52 -17.57 -4.21
C ALA A 80 8.16 -17.06 -3.74
N ALA A 81 8.01 -16.78 -2.44
CA ALA A 81 6.80 -16.18 -1.85
C ALA A 81 6.47 -14.84 -2.52
N THR A 82 7.48 -13.97 -2.68
CA THR A 82 7.34 -12.67 -3.36
C THR A 82 6.81 -12.83 -4.78
N ARG A 83 7.39 -13.75 -5.58
CA ARG A 83 6.92 -14.01 -6.95
C ARG A 83 5.53 -14.60 -7.00
N THR A 84 5.18 -15.47 -6.07
CA THR A 84 3.83 -16.06 -5.98
C THR A 84 2.80 -15.00 -5.65
N ALA A 85 3.07 -14.13 -4.66
CA ALA A 85 2.22 -13.00 -4.31
C ALA A 85 2.03 -12.04 -5.49
N ALA A 86 3.10 -11.72 -6.20
CA ALA A 86 3.06 -10.85 -7.38
C ALA A 86 2.17 -11.42 -8.50
N ARG A 87 2.31 -12.73 -8.79
CA ARG A 87 1.46 -13.41 -9.79
C ARG A 87 -0.01 -13.41 -9.38
N GLN A 88 -0.30 -13.66 -8.10
CA GLN A 88 -1.66 -13.60 -7.57
C GLN A 88 -2.27 -12.21 -7.75
N LEU A 89 -1.55 -11.15 -7.37
CA LEU A 89 -2.00 -9.77 -7.54
C LEU A 89 -2.25 -9.42 -9.02
N LEU A 90 -1.31 -9.78 -9.91
CA LEU A 90 -1.46 -9.55 -11.35
C LEU A 90 -2.68 -10.26 -11.92
N ALA A 91 -2.90 -11.53 -11.55
CA ALA A 91 -4.05 -12.32 -12.02
C ALA A 91 -5.40 -11.69 -11.63
N GLU A 92 -5.44 -10.90 -10.55
CA GLU A 92 -6.63 -10.18 -10.07
C GLU A 92 -6.80 -8.77 -10.67
N GLY A 93 -5.83 -8.30 -11.45
CA GLY A 93 -5.87 -6.98 -12.09
C GLY A 93 -5.04 -5.91 -11.38
N VAL A 94 -4.26 -6.27 -10.36
CA VAL A 94 -3.31 -5.34 -9.72
C VAL A 94 -2.07 -5.22 -10.61
N THR A 95 -1.80 -4.03 -11.14
CA THR A 95 -0.65 -3.76 -12.01
C THR A 95 0.43 -2.93 -11.33
N ALA A 96 0.14 -2.40 -10.15
CA ALA A 96 1.11 -1.64 -9.37
C ALA A 96 0.99 -1.92 -7.87
N VAL A 97 2.13 -1.85 -7.17
CA VAL A 97 2.23 -2.16 -5.74
C VAL A 97 3.15 -1.19 -5.00
N GLY A 98 2.78 -0.84 -3.77
CA GLY A 98 3.63 -0.25 -2.75
C GLY A 98 4.14 -1.35 -1.84
N GLU A 99 5.29 -1.90 -2.18
CA GLU A 99 5.87 -3.05 -1.49
C GLU A 99 6.78 -2.61 -0.34
N ILE A 100 6.64 -3.21 0.82
CA ILE A 100 7.53 -3.03 1.98
C ILE A 100 8.53 -4.19 1.98
N ASP A 101 9.75 -3.92 1.54
CA ASP A 101 10.80 -4.91 1.41
C ASP A 101 11.69 -4.94 2.65
N SER A 102 11.53 -5.95 3.46
CA SER A 102 12.38 -6.17 4.64
C SER A 102 13.67 -6.92 4.33
N THR A 103 13.83 -7.41 3.10
CA THR A 103 14.93 -8.31 2.70
C THR A 103 16.01 -7.66 1.85
N GLY A 104 15.68 -6.61 1.12
CA GLY A 104 16.52 -6.00 0.07
C GLY A 104 16.51 -6.80 -1.24
N ARG A 105 15.64 -7.80 -1.38
CA ARG A 105 15.63 -8.77 -2.48
C ARG A 105 14.42 -8.62 -3.41
N THR A 106 13.35 -8.00 -2.91
CA THR A 106 12.08 -7.87 -3.64
C THR A 106 12.23 -7.26 -5.04
N PRO A 107 13.01 -6.19 -5.28
CA PRO A 107 13.16 -5.64 -6.63
C PRO A 107 13.65 -6.67 -7.65
N ARG A 108 14.60 -7.54 -7.26
CA ARG A 108 15.10 -8.63 -8.14
C ARG A 108 14.07 -9.73 -8.32
N ALA A 109 13.34 -10.08 -7.24
CA ALA A 109 12.30 -11.12 -7.30
C ALA A 109 11.13 -10.70 -8.20
N LEU A 110 10.84 -9.39 -8.30
CA LEU A 110 9.78 -8.81 -9.14
C LEU A 110 10.23 -8.42 -10.54
N ALA A 111 11.52 -8.50 -10.85
CA ALA A 111 12.03 -8.17 -12.17
C ALA A 111 11.34 -9.05 -13.24
N GLY A 112 10.85 -8.40 -14.31
CA GLY A 112 10.16 -9.08 -15.41
C GLY A 112 8.71 -9.50 -15.13
N THR A 113 8.17 -9.31 -13.93
CA THR A 113 6.76 -9.64 -13.64
C THR A 113 5.75 -8.72 -14.31
N GLY A 114 6.17 -7.53 -14.73
CA GLY A 114 5.27 -6.49 -15.24
C GLY A 114 4.69 -5.58 -14.16
N LEU A 115 4.81 -5.90 -12.87
CA LEU A 115 4.37 -4.99 -11.80
C LEU A 115 5.14 -3.68 -11.80
N ALA A 116 4.39 -2.58 -11.67
CA ALA A 116 4.93 -1.24 -11.43
C ALA A 116 4.78 -0.85 -9.95
N GLY A 117 5.19 0.36 -9.59
CA GLY A 117 4.93 0.94 -8.27
C GLY A 117 6.17 1.42 -7.57
N ARG A 118 6.26 1.15 -6.28
CA ARG A 118 7.40 1.53 -5.44
C ARG A 118 7.74 0.41 -4.46
N CYS A 119 9.04 0.13 -4.35
CA CYS A 119 9.58 -0.76 -3.34
C CYS A 119 10.21 0.08 -2.23
N TYR A 120 9.67 0.01 -1.04
CA TYR A 120 10.14 0.71 0.14
C TYR A 120 11.03 -0.22 0.96
N GLN A 121 12.33 0.06 0.99
CA GLN A 121 13.24 -0.72 1.83
C GLN A 121 12.94 -0.46 3.31
N GLU A 122 12.58 -1.51 4.02
CA GLU A 122 12.24 -1.42 5.44
C GLU A 122 13.46 -1.15 6.33
N LEU A 123 13.29 -0.24 7.26
CA LEU A 123 14.30 0.16 8.24
C LEU A 123 13.73 0.00 9.65
N THR A 124 14.41 -0.78 10.50
CA THR A 124 14.12 -0.91 11.92
C THR A 124 15.36 -0.65 12.75
N GLY A 125 15.20 -0.13 13.96
CA GLY A 125 16.34 0.15 14.84
C GLY A 125 16.07 1.28 15.81
N PHE A 126 15.30 0.99 16.87
CA PHE A 126 14.94 2.00 17.87
C PHE A 126 16.14 2.49 18.69
N HIS A 127 17.19 1.64 18.84
CA HIS A 127 18.42 1.93 19.58
C HIS A 127 19.49 2.66 18.75
N LEU A 128 19.29 2.87 17.44
CA LEU A 128 20.33 3.40 16.56
C LEU A 128 20.54 4.91 16.79
N ASP A 129 21.79 5.29 16.96
CA ASP A 129 22.22 6.68 16.98
C ASP A 129 22.27 7.30 15.56
N ALA A 130 22.70 8.55 15.47
CA ALA A 130 22.74 9.27 14.20
C ALA A 130 23.77 8.68 13.20
N SER A 131 24.89 8.13 13.68
CA SER A 131 25.92 7.54 12.82
C SER A 131 25.48 6.21 12.25
N ALA A 132 25.03 5.31 13.11
CA ALA A 132 24.49 4.01 12.72
C ALA A 132 23.26 4.12 11.82
N SER A 133 22.38 5.11 12.08
CA SER A 133 21.22 5.41 11.26
C SER A 133 21.61 5.82 9.84
N ARG A 134 22.57 6.73 9.67
CA ARG A 134 23.07 7.13 8.35
C ARG A 134 23.73 5.96 7.63
N LYS A 135 24.48 5.12 8.34
CA LYS A 135 25.09 3.92 7.76
C LYS A 135 23.99 2.96 7.27
N LEU A 136 23.01 2.65 8.11
CA LEU A 136 21.91 1.75 7.75
C LEU A 136 21.13 2.23 6.51
N VAL A 137 20.79 3.52 6.45
CA VAL A 137 20.09 4.12 5.30
C VAL A 137 20.93 3.99 4.04
N ARG A 138 22.23 4.25 4.11
CA ARG A 138 23.13 4.14 2.96
C ARG A 138 23.26 2.69 2.44
N ASP A 139 23.40 1.74 3.38
CA ASP A 139 23.56 0.31 3.07
C ASP A 139 22.26 -0.34 2.54
N ARG A 140 21.10 0.23 2.91
CA ARG A 140 19.78 -0.27 2.55
C ARG A 140 19.10 0.52 1.42
N ARG A 141 19.70 1.58 0.93
CA ARG A 141 19.15 2.35 -0.18
C ARG A 141 19.17 1.50 -1.45
N GLY A 142 18.00 0.98 -1.84
CA GLY A 142 17.85 0.18 -3.06
C GLY A 142 17.85 1.03 -4.32
N ASP A 143 18.14 0.39 -5.43
CA ASP A 143 18.03 0.96 -6.77
C ASP A 143 16.63 0.76 -7.34
N ALA A 144 16.24 1.62 -8.26
CA ALA A 144 15.06 1.40 -9.07
C ALA A 144 15.29 0.22 -10.01
N VAL A 145 14.34 -0.69 -10.08
CA VAL A 145 14.33 -1.82 -11.03
C VAL A 145 13.11 -1.67 -11.92
N SER A 146 13.20 -2.13 -13.17
CA SER A 146 12.15 -1.99 -14.19
C SER A 146 10.72 -1.92 -13.64
N GLY A 147 10.07 -0.76 -13.76
CA GLY A 147 8.72 -0.49 -13.26
C GLY A 147 8.61 -0.12 -11.78
N LEU A 148 9.57 -0.49 -10.92
CA LEU A 148 9.57 -0.23 -9.49
C LEU A 148 10.55 0.88 -9.12
N LEU A 149 10.06 1.95 -8.51
CA LEU A 149 10.90 3.02 -7.98
C LEU A 149 11.29 2.71 -6.53
N ALA A 150 12.48 3.17 -6.13
CA ALA A 150 12.94 3.01 -4.76
C ALA A 150 12.26 3.99 -3.80
N GLY A 151 12.07 3.54 -2.56
CA GLY A 151 11.62 4.31 -1.40
C GLY A 151 12.25 3.75 -0.13
N LEU A 152 11.94 4.35 1.02
CA LEU A 152 12.33 3.85 2.32
C LEU A 152 11.10 3.71 3.23
N SER A 153 11.07 2.64 4.02
CA SER A 153 10.07 2.44 5.06
C SER A 153 10.74 2.44 6.43
N PRO A 154 10.92 3.58 7.08
CA PRO A 154 11.17 3.59 8.52
C PRO A 154 9.90 3.06 9.20
N HIS A 155 9.94 1.78 9.59
CA HIS A 155 8.80 0.89 9.87
C HIS A 155 7.66 1.56 10.65
N ALA A 156 7.90 1.94 11.92
CA ALA A 156 6.88 2.53 12.79
C ALA A 156 7.52 3.34 13.93
N PRO A 157 6.79 4.30 14.54
CA PRO A 157 7.28 5.11 15.66
C PRO A 157 7.81 4.33 16.86
N TYR A 158 7.29 3.13 17.10
CA TYR A 158 7.75 2.26 18.20
C TYR A 158 8.97 1.37 17.85
N SER A 159 9.40 1.32 16.60
CA SER A 159 10.49 0.43 16.15
C SER A 159 11.69 1.16 15.54
N VAL A 160 11.58 2.48 15.38
CA VAL A 160 12.56 3.32 14.67
C VAL A 160 12.97 4.51 15.53
N SER A 161 14.29 4.75 15.65
CA SER A 161 14.80 5.89 16.41
C SER A 161 14.52 7.22 15.70
N PRO A 162 14.44 8.36 16.45
CA PRO A 162 14.33 9.69 15.85
C PRO A 162 15.43 9.98 14.82
N ALA A 163 16.65 9.55 15.10
CA ALA A 163 17.78 9.71 14.20
C ALA A 163 17.61 8.94 12.88
N LEU A 164 17.02 7.71 12.95
CA LEU A 164 16.78 6.91 11.78
C LEU A 164 15.64 7.47 10.91
N PHE A 165 14.56 7.98 11.51
CA PHE A 165 13.54 8.73 10.78
C PHE A 165 14.12 9.92 10.03
N GLN A 166 14.94 10.74 10.70
CA GLN A 166 15.57 11.92 10.10
C GLN A 166 16.57 11.54 9.00
N ALA A 167 17.33 10.45 9.18
CA ALA A 167 18.25 9.95 8.16
C ALA A 167 17.49 9.47 6.91
N ALA A 168 16.41 8.72 7.07
CA ALA A 168 15.54 8.28 5.97
C ALA A 168 14.91 9.48 5.24
N ALA A 169 14.41 10.47 5.97
CA ALA A 169 13.82 11.67 5.40
C ALA A 169 14.81 12.52 4.59
N LYS A 170 16.08 12.57 4.99
CA LYS A 170 17.14 13.24 4.24
C LYS A 170 17.52 12.48 2.95
N ALA A 171 17.39 11.15 2.96
CA ALA A 171 17.79 10.32 1.82
C ALA A 171 16.75 10.27 0.70
N THR A 172 15.46 10.37 1.02
CA THR A 172 14.37 10.35 0.02
C THR A 172 13.15 11.10 0.52
N ARG A 173 12.35 11.63 -0.42
CA ARG A 173 11.02 12.16 -0.10
C ARG A 173 9.95 11.07 0.03
N HIS A 174 10.18 9.88 -0.51
CA HIS A 174 9.19 8.80 -0.60
C HIS A 174 9.35 7.84 0.57
N LEU A 175 8.51 8.02 1.57
CA LEU A 175 8.48 7.21 2.78
C LEU A 175 7.15 6.45 2.90
N ALA A 176 7.19 5.24 3.45
CA ALA A 176 6.02 4.51 3.93
C ALA A 176 6.23 4.20 5.42
N ILE A 177 5.24 4.51 6.26
CA ILE A 177 5.38 4.43 7.72
C ILE A 177 4.09 3.87 8.31
N HIS A 178 4.17 2.74 9.02
CA HIS A 178 3.06 2.26 9.86
C HIS A 178 2.88 3.27 10.99
N CYS A 179 1.68 3.80 11.15
CA CYS A 179 1.43 4.92 12.04
C CYS A 179 0.07 4.82 12.70
N ALA A 180 0.03 5.02 14.00
CA ALA A 180 -1.21 5.02 14.78
C ALA A 180 -2.05 3.77 14.50
N GLU A 181 -1.39 2.61 14.46
CA GLU A 181 -2.06 1.35 14.17
C GLU A 181 -2.76 0.78 15.40
N LEU A 182 -2.21 1.06 16.59
CA LEU A 182 -2.60 0.43 17.85
C LEU A 182 -2.66 1.41 19.01
N PRO A 183 -3.58 1.21 19.98
CA PRO A 183 -3.58 1.97 21.23
C PRO A 183 -2.25 1.86 21.98
N GLU A 184 -1.60 0.69 21.95
CA GLU A 184 -0.31 0.43 22.60
C GLU A 184 0.84 1.25 21.98
N GLU A 185 0.75 1.61 20.70
CA GLU A 185 1.68 2.56 20.06
C GLU A 185 1.53 3.94 20.68
N GLN A 186 0.31 4.42 20.84
CA GLN A 186 0.02 5.70 21.48
C GLN A 186 0.48 5.71 22.92
N GLN A 187 0.24 4.63 23.69
CA GLN A 187 0.72 4.47 25.05
C GLN A 187 2.25 4.56 25.13
N PHE A 188 2.96 3.81 24.28
CA PHE A 188 4.42 3.82 24.24
C PHE A 188 4.98 5.23 23.96
N LEU A 189 4.41 5.96 23.01
CA LEU A 189 4.87 7.29 22.64
C LEU A 189 4.52 8.35 23.70
N ARG A 190 3.41 8.20 24.41
CA ARG A 190 3.01 9.16 25.45
C ARG A 190 3.71 8.93 26.77
N GLU A 191 3.83 7.68 27.18
CA GLU A 191 4.22 7.30 28.54
C GLU A 191 5.59 6.61 28.60
N GLY A 192 6.04 5.99 27.52
CA GLY A 192 7.26 5.15 27.51
C GLY A 192 7.05 3.78 28.14
N THR A 193 5.80 3.36 28.30
CA THR A 193 5.37 2.13 28.95
C THR A 193 4.58 1.23 28.00
N GLY A 194 4.11 0.09 28.50
CA GLY A 194 3.26 -0.83 27.76
C GLY A 194 4.03 -1.85 26.93
N PRO A 195 3.28 -2.66 26.16
CA PRO A 195 3.80 -3.85 25.51
C PRO A 195 4.95 -3.60 24.52
N PHE A 196 4.98 -2.46 23.84
CA PHE A 196 6.10 -2.10 22.95
C PHE A 196 7.36 -1.71 23.71
N ALA A 197 7.25 -1.07 24.88
CA ALA A 197 8.39 -0.83 25.75
C ALA A 197 9.01 -2.15 26.23
N ASP A 198 8.16 -3.09 26.64
CA ASP A 198 8.59 -4.42 27.10
C ASP A 198 9.24 -5.23 25.96
N LEU A 199 8.66 -5.20 24.77
CA LEU A 199 9.24 -5.82 23.58
C LEU A 199 10.64 -5.26 23.30
N LEU A 200 10.81 -3.95 23.30
CA LEU A 200 12.11 -3.30 23.04
C LEU A 200 13.13 -3.60 24.13
N ARG A 201 12.71 -3.65 25.42
CA ARG A 201 13.59 -4.07 26.54
C ARG A 201 14.06 -5.50 26.36
N ASN A 202 13.15 -6.43 26.09
CA ASN A 202 13.45 -7.85 25.89
C ASN A 202 14.40 -8.09 24.69
N LEU A 203 14.33 -7.23 23.68
CA LEU A 203 15.24 -7.26 22.52
C LEU A 203 16.55 -6.51 22.75
N GLY A 204 16.76 -5.88 23.91
CA GLY A 204 17.92 -5.02 24.17
C GLY A 204 17.96 -3.75 23.28
N ARG A 205 16.81 -3.31 22.80
CA ARG A 205 16.71 -2.19 21.85
C ARG A 205 16.11 -0.90 22.42
N LEU A 206 15.68 -0.89 23.69
CA LEU A 206 15.26 0.33 24.37
C LEU A 206 16.48 0.98 25.02
N PRO A 207 16.90 2.19 24.60
CA PRO A 207 18.03 2.88 25.21
C PRO A 207 17.81 3.14 26.70
N ALA A 208 18.84 3.01 27.52
CA ALA A 208 18.75 3.23 28.97
C ALA A 208 18.23 4.64 29.36
N GLY A 209 18.51 5.64 28.55
CA GLY A 209 18.04 7.02 28.75
C GLY A 209 16.77 7.37 27.98
N PHE A 210 16.03 6.39 27.47
CA PHE A 210 14.82 6.67 26.68
C PHE A 210 13.83 7.53 27.45
N ARG A 211 13.36 8.57 26.81
CA ARG A 211 12.27 9.42 27.27
C ARG A 211 11.19 9.46 26.21
N ALA A 212 9.97 9.14 26.60
CA ALA A 212 8.81 9.19 25.71
C ALA A 212 8.62 10.60 25.14
N PRO A 213 8.26 10.74 23.85
CA PRO A 213 8.02 12.04 23.23
C PRO A 213 6.80 12.78 23.78
N ARG A 214 5.95 12.12 24.57
CA ARG A 214 4.73 12.64 25.23
C ARG A 214 3.70 13.22 24.26
N VAL A 215 3.64 12.66 23.06
CA VAL A 215 2.66 12.99 22.01
C VAL A 215 2.30 11.73 21.24
N GLY A 216 1.16 11.74 20.53
CA GLY A 216 0.77 10.66 19.66
C GLY A 216 1.62 10.53 18.39
N ALA A 217 1.43 9.43 17.66
CA ALA A 217 2.25 9.01 16.54
C ALA A 217 2.33 10.08 15.43
N VAL A 218 1.20 10.61 14.96
CA VAL A 218 1.18 11.62 13.87
C VAL A 218 1.92 12.88 14.27
N ARG A 219 1.66 13.39 15.49
CA ARG A 219 2.36 14.59 16.00
C ARG A 219 3.85 14.34 16.20
N TRP A 220 4.22 13.10 16.54
CA TRP A 220 5.63 12.73 16.63
C TRP A 220 6.32 12.77 15.27
N LEU A 221 5.71 12.18 14.23
CA LEU A 221 6.23 12.22 12.87
C LEU A 221 6.31 13.65 12.32
N GLU A 222 5.35 14.51 12.66
CA GLU A 222 5.39 15.95 12.35
C GLU A 222 6.63 16.61 12.96
N ARG A 223 6.88 16.41 14.27
CA ARG A 223 8.07 16.95 14.96
C ARG A 223 9.40 16.47 14.39
N LEU A 224 9.43 15.25 13.87
CA LEU A 224 10.60 14.67 13.20
C LEU A 224 10.80 15.18 11.77
N GLY A 225 9.85 15.97 11.23
CA GLY A 225 9.92 16.49 9.86
C GLY A 225 9.69 15.43 8.78
N VAL A 226 9.05 14.30 9.14
CA VAL A 226 8.77 13.20 8.19
C VAL A 226 7.33 13.19 7.71
N LEU A 227 6.42 13.91 8.35
CA LEU A 227 5.04 14.11 7.91
C LEU A 227 4.99 15.21 6.84
N ARG A 228 4.99 14.84 5.55
CA ARG A 228 5.14 15.78 4.42
C ARG A 228 4.69 15.14 3.10
N PRO A 229 4.59 15.89 1.98
CA PRO A 229 4.29 15.32 0.66
C PRO A 229 5.29 14.23 0.28
N GLY A 230 4.78 13.09 -0.20
CA GLY A 230 5.56 11.90 -0.52
C GLY A 230 5.72 10.90 0.63
N THR A 231 5.20 11.22 1.82
CA THR A 231 5.03 10.26 2.91
C THR A 231 3.66 9.58 2.79
N GLN A 232 3.65 8.26 2.84
CA GLN A 232 2.47 7.44 3.00
C GLN A 232 2.42 6.93 4.44
N LEU A 233 1.35 7.26 5.15
CA LEU A 233 1.03 6.67 6.45
C LEU A 233 0.20 5.40 6.21
N VAL A 234 0.49 4.34 6.96
CA VAL A 234 -0.23 3.07 6.84
C VAL A 234 -1.07 2.84 8.08
N HIS A 235 -2.27 2.32 7.91
CA HIS A 235 -3.31 2.03 8.90
C HIS A 235 -4.01 3.26 9.46
N CYS A 236 -3.38 4.09 10.26
CA CYS A 236 -3.97 5.29 10.89
C CYS A 236 -5.26 5.00 11.69
N GLN A 237 -5.35 3.85 12.37
CA GLN A 237 -6.56 3.44 13.09
C GLN A 237 -6.83 4.25 14.36
N GLU A 238 -5.75 4.61 15.06
CA GLU A 238 -5.78 5.27 16.37
C GLU A 238 -5.40 6.74 16.27
N LEU A 239 -6.03 7.47 15.32
CA LEU A 239 -5.79 8.92 15.18
C LEU A 239 -6.38 9.68 16.36
N GLU A 240 -5.62 10.64 16.86
CA GLU A 240 -5.99 11.51 17.98
C GLU A 240 -6.61 12.83 17.48
N ARG A 241 -7.17 13.59 18.43
CA ARG A 241 -7.71 14.92 18.13
C ARG A 241 -6.67 15.83 17.49
N GLY A 242 -6.97 16.35 16.30
CA GLY A 242 -6.12 17.24 15.51
C GLY A 242 -5.17 16.53 14.55
N ASP A 243 -5.05 15.19 14.60
CA ASP A 243 -4.16 14.44 13.70
C ASP A 243 -4.65 14.51 12.25
N LEU A 244 -5.97 14.41 12.05
CA LEU A 244 -6.56 14.52 10.72
C LEU A 244 -6.19 15.85 10.03
N ALA A 245 -6.27 16.96 10.75
CA ALA A 245 -5.88 18.26 10.23
C ALA A 245 -4.38 18.36 9.92
N ARG A 246 -3.52 17.71 10.74
CA ARG A 246 -2.06 17.67 10.48
C ARG A 246 -1.75 16.88 9.21
N ILE A 247 -2.38 15.70 9.04
CA ILE A 247 -2.18 14.86 7.85
C ILE A 247 -2.64 15.62 6.61
N ALA A 248 -3.84 16.22 6.63
CA ALA A 248 -4.36 17.02 5.52
C ALA A 248 -3.44 18.18 5.15
N ALA A 249 -2.96 18.94 6.15
CA ALA A 249 -2.06 20.07 5.94
C ALA A 249 -0.67 19.64 5.42
N SER A 250 -0.22 18.42 5.73
CA SER A 250 1.10 17.92 5.35
C SER A 250 1.19 17.48 3.89
N GLY A 251 0.07 17.15 3.25
CA GLY A 251 0.04 16.51 1.94
C GLY A 251 0.51 15.05 1.94
N ALA A 252 0.60 14.41 3.11
CA ALA A 252 0.81 12.97 3.23
C ALA A 252 -0.47 12.21 2.84
N GLY A 253 -0.30 11.02 2.21
CA GLY A 253 -1.42 10.12 1.92
C GLY A 253 -1.55 9.01 2.96
N ILE A 254 -2.68 8.31 2.94
CA ILE A 254 -2.93 7.16 3.82
C ILE A 254 -3.17 5.90 2.99
N ALA A 255 -2.61 4.77 3.41
CA ALA A 255 -2.99 3.45 2.95
C ALA A 255 -3.77 2.72 4.08
N VAL A 256 -4.97 2.25 3.78
CA VAL A 256 -5.78 1.45 4.70
C VAL A 256 -5.89 0.02 4.19
N CYS A 257 -5.96 -0.94 5.12
CA CYS A 257 -6.01 -2.37 4.84
C CYS A 257 -7.25 -2.97 5.50
N PRO A 258 -8.43 -2.92 4.84
CA PRO A 258 -9.68 -3.44 5.39
C PRO A 258 -9.60 -4.91 5.84
N GLY A 259 -8.87 -5.75 5.11
CA GLY A 259 -8.63 -7.14 5.49
C GLY A 259 -7.93 -7.28 6.83
N THR A 260 -6.90 -6.47 7.08
CA THR A 260 -6.19 -6.42 8.38
C THR A 260 -7.08 -5.94 9.51
N ILE A 261 -7.95 -4.94 9.24
CA ILE A 261 -8.96 -4.48 10.21
C ILE A 261 -9.88 -5.64 10.60
N ALA A 262 -10.42 -6.37 9.62
CA ALA A 262 -11.27 -7.53 9.85
C ALA A 262 -10.52 -8.66 10.56
N TRP A 263 -9.29 -8.96 10.14
CA TRP A 263 -8.44 -10.01 10.72
C TRP A 263 -8.26 -9.85 12.22
N PHE A 264 -7.96 -8.64 12.66
CA PHE A 264 -7.79 -8.32 14.08
C PHE A 264 -9.09 -7.90 14.79
N SER A 265 -10.25 -8.01 14.12
CA SER A 265 -11.56 -7.62 14.66
C SER A 265 -11.59 -6.19 15.21
N ARG A 266 -10.92 -5.26 14.51
CA ARG A 266 -10.83 -3.85 14.90
C ARG A 266 -12.03 -3.05 14.37
N THR A 267 -12.32 -1.94 15.01
CA THR A 267 -13.31 -0.97 14.51
C THR A 267 -12.77 -0.26 13.26
N PRO A 268 -13.51 -0.21 12.15
CA PRO A 268 -13.10 0.55 10.98
C PRO A 268 -12.92 2.03 11.29
N PRO A 269 -11.82 2.65 10.86
CA PRO A 269 -11.60 4.08 11.07
C PRO A 269 -12.53 4.92 10.17
N PRO A 270 -12.77 6.21 10.49
CA PRO A 270 -13.73 7.06 9.78
C PRO A 270 -13.20 7.57 8.44
N VAL A 271 -12.88 6.68 7.50
CA VAL A 271 -12.32 6.99 6.17
C VAL A 271 -13.12 8.06 5.41
N PRO A 272 -14.47 8.10 5.44
CA PRO A 272 -15.22 9.16 4.78
C PRO A 272 -14.83 10.56 5.26
N LYS A 273 -14.51 10.73 6.56
CA LYS A 273 -14.02 12.00 7.09
C LYS A 273 -12.62 12.36 6.57
N TRP A 274 -11.78 11.37 6.32
CA TRP A 274 -10.44 11.58 5.78
C TRP A 274 -10.50 12.05 4.32
N LEU A 275 -11.36 11.41 3.51
CA LEU A 275 -11.61 11.81 2.14
C LEU A 275 -12.22 13.23 2.07
N ALA A 276 -13.17 13.54 2.96
CA ALA A 276 -13.76 14.88 3.07
C ALA A 276 -12.74 15.96 3.47
N ALA A 277 -11.69 15.59 4.22
CA ALA A 277 -10.57 16.46 4.56
C ALA A 277 -9.55 16.63 3.41
N GLY A 278 -9.78 16.02 2.25
CA GLY A 278 -8.93 16.12 1.06
C GLY A 278 -7.69 15.22 1.10
N ILE A 279 -7.63 14.23 2.00
CA ILE A 279 -6.52 13.30 2.08
C ILE A 279 -6.68 12.22 0.99
N ASP A 280 -5.61 11.93 0.25
CA ASP A 280 -5.57 10.75 -0.61
C ASP A 280 -5.53 9.48 0.25
N VAL A 281 -6.63 8.72 0.23
CA VAL A 281 -6.75 7.43 0.94
C VAL A 281 -6.77 6.31 -0.08
N ALA A 282 -5.82 5.38 0.04
CA ALA A 282 -5.67 4.24 -0.86
C ALA A 282 -5.88 2.91 -0.14
N LEU A 283 -6.22 1.84 -0.88
CA LEU A 283 -6.31 0.49 -0.36
C LEU A 283 -4.97 -0.24 -0.44
N GLY A 284 -4.66 -1.03 0.58
CA GLY A 284 -3.55 -1.97 0.62
C GLY A 284 -4.02 -3.34 1.12
N THR A 285 -3.29 -4.40 0.78
CA THR A 285 -3.58 -5.77 1.24
C THR A 285 -2.84 -6.14 2.52
N ASP A 286 -1.84 -5.35 2.91
CA ASP A 286 -0.89 -5.72 3.94
C ASP A 286 -0.20 -7.08 3.60
N SER A 287 -0.11 -8.02 4.54
CA SER A 287 0.52 -9.31 4.34
C SER A 287 -0.49 -10.47 4.25
N ARG A 288 -0.05 -11.63 3.76
CA ARG A 288 -0.82 -12.87 3.86
C ARG A 288 -0.98 -13.35 5.31
N ALA A 289 -0.14 -12.85 6.21
CA ALA A 289 -0.20 -13.22 7.63
C ALA A 289 -1.24 -12.39 8.41
N SER A 290 -1.80 -11.33 7.83
CA SER A 290 -2.74 -10.41 8.47
C SER A 290 -4.08 -10.27 7.71
N SER A 291 -4.40 -11.23 6.84
CA SER A 291 -5.64 -11.21 6.06
C SER A 291 -6.10 -12.63 5.73
N ASP A 292 -7.42 -12.87 5.72
CA ASP A 292 -8.00 -14.13 5.25
C ASP A 292 -7.91 -14.28 3.71
N ALA A 293 -7.75 -13.17 2.99
CA ALA A 293 -7.65 -13.15 1.53
C ALA A 293 -6.63 -12.09 1.09
N PHE A 294 -5.50 -12.53 0.55
CA PHE A 294 -4.52 -11.63 -0.04
C PHE A 294 -4.97 -11.19 -1.44
N SER A 295 -5.92 -10.24 -1.48
CA SER A 295 -6.61 -9.81 -2.69
C SER A 295 -7.08 -8.36 -2.58
N LEU A 296 -6.62 -7.48 -3.47
CA LEU A 296 -7.07 -6.09 -3.46
C LEU A 296 -8.57 -5.96 -3.80
N ARG A 297 -9.12 -6.91 -4.55
CA ARG A 297 -10.56 -6.97 -4.80
C ARG A 297 -11.34 -7.39 -3.55
N ALA A 298 -10.76 -8.23 -2.70
CA ALA A 298 -11.35 -8.52 -1.39
C ALA A 298 -11.30 -7.30 -0.46
N GLU A 299 -10.20 -6.55 -0.47
CA GLU A 299 -10.09 -5.26 0.24
C GLU A 299 -11.14 -4.26 -0.21
N LEU A 300 -11.37 -4.15 -1.52
CA LEU A 300 -12.39 -3.27 -2.09
C LEU A 300 -13.79 -3.64 -1.62
N ARG A 301 -14.14 -4.94 -1.59
CA ARG A 301 -15.42 -5.42 -1.04
C ARG A 301 -15.53 -5.18 0.46
N ALA A 302 -14.45 -5.36 1.20
CA ALA A 302 -14.43 -5.07 2.64
C ALA A 302 -14.61 -3.57 2.90
N ALA A 303 -13.97 -2.72 2.11
CA ALA A 303 -14.14 -1.26 2.16
C ALA A 303 -15.61 -0.84 1.91
N ALA A 304 -16.27 -1.44 0.92
CA ALA A 304 -17.69 -1.19 0.63
C ALA A 304 -18.60 -1.57 1.82
N ARG A 305 -18.26 -2.63 2.55
CA ARG A 305 -19.01 -3.03 3.76
C ARG A 305 -18.72 -2.13 4.96
N PHE A 306 -17.47 -1.68 5.12
CA PHE A 306 -17.08 -0.86 6.28
C PHE A 306 -17.52 0.59 6.12
N TRP A 307 -17.58 1.10 4.90
CA TRP A 307 -17.93 2.49 4.60
C TRP A 307 -19.03 2.55 3.52
N PRO A 308 -20.26 2.11 3.85
CA PRO A 308 -21.35 2.03 2.87
C PRO A 308 -21.82 3.40 2.36
N GLU A 309 -21.44 4.50 3.03
CA GLU A 309 -21.67 5.85 2.58
C GLU A 309 -20.76 6.31 1.44
N LEU A 310 -19.67 5.55 1.13
CA LEU A 310 -18.80 5.85 0.00
C LEU A 310 -19.41 5.36 -1.31
N SER A 311 -19.39 6.22 -2.31
CA SER A 311 -19.82 5.83 -3.65
C SER A 311 -18.88 4.80 -4.29
N PRO A 312 -19.36 3.97 -5.23
CA PRO A 312 -18.50 3.07 -6.01
C PRO A 312 -17.30 3.77 -6.65
N GLN A 313 -17.47 5.02 -7.09
CA GLN A 313 -16.40 5.84 -7.67
C GLN A 313 -15.31 6.20 -6.65
N GLN A 314 -15.71 6.55 -5.43
CA GLN A 314 -14.75 6.82 -4.34
C GLN A 314 -13.98 5.56 -3.96
N LEU A 315 -14.68 4.45 -3.78
CA LEU A 315 -14.08 3.15 -3.47
C LEU A 315 -13.12 2.69 -4.59
N PHE A 316 -13.52 2.81 -5.84
CA PHE A 316 -12.66 2.47 -6.98
C PHE A 316 -11.44 3.41 -7.07
N THR A 317 -11.61 4.70 -6.77
CA THR A 317 -10.49 5.66 -6.68
C THR A 317 -9.48 5.24 -5.63
N MET A 318 -9.92 4.73 -4.46
CA MET A 318 -9.03 4.21 -3.43
C MET A 318 -8.21 3.00 -3.90
N ALA A 319 -8.77 2.17 -4.79
CA ALA A 319 -8.09 0.99 -5.36
C ALA A 319 -7.25 1.32 -6.61
N THR A 320 -7.22 2.57 -7.08
CA THR A 320 -6.57 2.98 -8.33
C THR A 320 -5.80 4.29 -8.18
N VAL A 321 -6.45 5.42 -8.49
CA VAL A 321 -5.84 6.76 -8.58
C VAL A 321 -5.17 7.19 -7.27
N ALA A 322 -5.84 6.99 -6.15
CA ALA A 322 -5.30 7.36 -4.84
C ALA A 322 -4.03 6.54 -4.53
N GLY A 323 -4.02 5.24 -4.86
CA GLY A 323 -2.83 4.40 -4.76
C GLY A 323 -1.66 4.97 -5.56
N GLY A 324 -1.89 5.35 -6.83
CA GLY A 324 -0.87 5.99 -7.65
C GLY A 324 -0.32 7.28 -7.03
N ARG A 325 -1.18 8.11 -6.45
CA ARG A 325 -0.78 9.36 -5.79
C ARG A 325 0.03 9.10 -4.51
N THR A 326 -0.43 8.22 -3.64
CA THR A 326 0.27 7.89 -2.39
C THR A 326 1.65 7.26 -2.64
N LEU A 327 1.81 6.51 -3.74
CA LEU A 327 3.09 5.97 -4.18
C LEU A 327 4.01 7.02 -4.86
N GLY A 328 3.56 8.27 -5.02
CA GLY A 328 4.29 9.30 -5.77
C GLY A 328 4.42 8.98 -7.25
N ARG A 329 3.45 8.23 -7.81
CA ARG A 329 3.34 7.83 -9.21
C ARG A 329 1.94 8.17 -9.78
N PRO A 330 1.58 9.44 -9.90
CA PRO A 330 0.19 9.88 -10.14
C PRO A 330 -0.41 9.44 -11.49
N ARG A 331 0.36 8.85 -12.38
CA ARG A 331 -0.13 8.24 -13.63
C ARG A 331 -0.53 6.78 -13.49
N LEU A 332 -0.16 6.09 -12.39
CA LEU A 332 -0.63 4.72 -12.12
C LEU A 332 -2.11 4.75 -11.70
N GLY A 333 -2.81 3.67 -11.99
CA GLY A 333 -4.26 3.56 -11.73
C GLY A 333 -5.11 4.45 -12.62
N ARG A 334 -4.59 4.89 -13.77
CA ARG A 334 -5.25 5.79 -14.73
C ARG A 334 -5.02 5.37 -16.18
N LEU A 335 -6.03 5.55 -17.00
CA LEU A 335 -5.91 5.46 -18.47
C LEU A 335 -5.77 6.87 -19.05
N VAL A 336 -4.54 7.33 -19.18
CA VAL A 336 -4.23 8.69 -19.67
C VAL A 336 -3.13 8.65 -20.72
N ARG A 337 -3.16 9.55 -21.67
CA ARG A 337 -2.09 9.70 -22.67
C ARG A 337 -0.73 9.92 -21.99
N GLY A 338 0.28 9.19 -22.44
CA GLY A 338 1.62 9.18 -21.85
C GLY A 338 1.70 8.38 -20.54
N GLY A 339 0.61 7.75 -20.11
CA GLY A 339 0.59 6.77 -19.03
C GLY A 339 1.01 5.39 -19.52
N ARG A 340 1.31 4.50 -18.60
CA ARG A 340 1.58 3.10 -18.86
C ARG A 340 0.26 2.39 -19.22
N ALA A 341 0.27 1.50 -20.19
CA ALA A 341 -0.88 0.70 -20.60
C ALA A 341 -1.12 -0.44 -19.59
N ASP A 342 -1.53 -0.06 -18.38
CA ASP A 342 -1.90 -0.93 -17.28
C ASP A 342 -3.42 -0.93 -17.17
N PHE A 343 -4.05 -2.03 -17.54
CA PHE A 343 -5.51 -2.11 -17.53
C PHE A 343 -6.01 -3.54 -17.36
N LEU A 344 -7.25 -3.65 -16.97
CA LEU A 344 -7.97 -4.92 -16.91
C LEU A 344 -9.22 -4.85 -17.77
N CYS A 345 -9.56 -5.99 -18.40
CA CYS A 345 -10.80 -6.19 -19.10
C CYS A 345 -11.72 -7.01 -18.20
N VAL A 346 -12.93 -6.54 -17.99
CA VAL A 346 -13.94 -7.25 -17.22
C VAL A 346 -15.12 -7.62 -18.11
N THR A 347 -15.73 -8.77 -17.80
CA THR A 347 -16.94 -9.26 -18.45
C THR A 347 -18.08 -9.28 -17.44
N ALA A 348 -19.28 -9.04 -17.91
CA ALA A 348 -20.52 -9.16 -17.15
C ALA A 348 -21.42 -10.24 -17.72
N ARG A 349 -22.32 -10.73 -16.89
CA ARG A 349 -23.41 -11.63 -17.33
C ARG A 349 -24.53 -10.90 -18.07
N SER A 350 -24.55 -9.56 -18.05
CA SER A 350 -25.51 -8.71 -18.75
C SER A 350 -24.91 -7.35 -19.06
N ASP A 351 -25.34 -6.72 -20.16
CA ASP A 351 -24.85 -5.41 -20.66
C ASP A 351 -25.04 -4.28 -19.65
N ARG A 352 -26.11 -4.33 -18.84
CA ARG A 352 -26.35 -3.32 -17.78
C ARG A 352 -25.27 -3.29 -16.71
N ALA A 353 -24.65 -4.44 -16.38
CA ALA A 353 -23.61 -4.52 -15.36
C ALA A 353 -22.30 -3.85 -15.80
N LEU A 354 -22.07 -3.69 -17.10
CA LEU A 354 -20.89 -3.01 -17.66
C LEU A 354 -21.00 -1.48 -17.68
N ALA A 355 -22.18 -0.92 -17.43
CA ALA A 355 -22.42 0.52 -17.47
C ALA A 355 -22.00 1.24 -16.17
N HIS A 356 -21.78 0.51 -15.07
CA HIS A 356 -21.55 1.06 -13.74
C HIS A 356 -20.37 0.39 -13.04
N LEU A 357 -19.69 1.09 -12.13
CA LEU A 357 -18.60 0.56 -11.31
C LEU A 357 -19.08 -0.32 -10.14
N GLU A 358 -20.32 -0.17 -9.73
CA GLU A 358 -20.88 -0.86 -8.56
C GLU A 358 -20.71 -2.39 -8.64
N PRO A 359 -21.05 -3.09 -9.76
CA PRO A 359 -20.83 -4.53 -9.85
C PRO A 359 -19.36 -4.95 -9.73
N PHE A 360 -18.43 -4.11 -10.18
CA PHE A 360 -17.00 -4.36 -10.00
C PHE A 360 -16.59 -4.25 -8.53
N VAL A 361 -17.03 -3.20 -7.85
CA VAL A 361 -16.75 -2.95 -6.42
C VAL A 361 -17.26 -4.11 -5.56
N HIS A 362 -18.46 -4.61 -5.85
CA HIS A 362 -19.06 -5.73 -5.13
C HIS A 362 -18.56 -7.12 -5.58
N GLY A 363 -17.71 -7.18 -6.61
CA GLY A 363 -17.06 -8.41 -7.05
C GLY A 363 -17.92 -9.27 -7.97
N GLU A 364 -18.98 -8.73 -8.56
CA GLU A 364 -19.91 -9.40 -9.46
C GLU A 364 -19.33 -9.58 -10.88
N LEU A 365 -18.32 -8.75 -11.24
CA LEU A 365 -17.64 -8.84 -12.53
C LEU A 365 -16.39 -9.71 -12.45
N ALA A 366 -16.21 -10.56 -13.46
CA ALA A 366 -15.00 -11.34 -13.65
C ALA A 366 -13.94 -10.51 -14.38
N VAL A 367 -12.69 -10.56 -13.90
CA VAL A 367 -11.55 -10.07 -14.66
C VAL A 367 -11.26 -11.08 -15.76
N ALA A 368 -11.45 -10.74 -17.01
CA ALA A 368 -11.22 -11.61 -18.15
C ALA A 368 -9.76 -11.59 -18.62
N ARG A 369 -9.16 -10.38 -18.70
CA ARG A 369 -7.77 -10.19 -19.15
C ARG A 369 -7.13 -9.08 -18.33
N VAL A 370 -5.81 -9.16 -18.14
CA VAL A 370 -5.00 -8.12 -17.49
C VAL A 370 -3.84 -7.75 -18.38
N PHE A 371 -3.56 -6.46 -18.49
CA PHE A 371 -2.43 -5.94 -19.23
C PHE A 371 -1.54 -5.11 -18.32
N ALA A 372 -0.25 -5.41 -18.33
CA ALA A 372 0.78 -4.66 -17.62
C ALA A 372 1.81 -4.14 -18.62
N ALA A 373 2.02 -2.85 -18.70
CA ALA A 373 2.84 -2.19 -19.72
C ALA A 373 2.45 -2.60 -21.17
N GLY A 374 1.18 -2.77 -21.44
CA GLY A 374 0.67 -3.15 -22.75
C GLY A 374 0.81 -4.64 -23.12
N HIS A 375 1.41 -5.44 -22.25
CA HIS A 375 1.54 -6.90 -22.43
C HIS A 375 0.49 -7.64 -21.61
N GLU A 376 -0.17 -8.61 -22.23
CA GLU A 376 -1.12 -9.46 -21.52
C GLU A 376 -0.40 -10.33 -20.49
N VAL A 377 -0.92 -10.33 -19.27
CA VAL A 377 -0.41 -11.14 -18.17
C VAL A 377 -0.93 -12.57 -18.31
N SER A 378 -0.02 -13.55 -18.37
CA SER A 378 -0.42 -14.96 -18.32
C SER A 378 -1.07 -15.28 -16.97
N ARG A 379 -2.17 -16.01 -17.01
CA ARG A 379 -2.94 -16.47 -15.83
C ARG A 379 -2.64 -17.92 -15.46
N SER A 380 -1.53 -18.49 -16.04
CA SER A 380 -1.08 -19.86 -15.75
C SER A 380 -0.45 -19.98 -14.37
#